data_7cfb9bbc49c2090944b4303efcb1c6b2
#
_entry.id   7cfb9bbc49c2090944b4303efcb1c6b2
#
_cell.length_a   1.000
_cell.length_b   1.000
_cell.length_c   1.000
_cell.angle_alpha   90.00
_cell.angle_beta   90.00
_cell.angle_gamma   90.00
#
_symmetry.space_group_name_H-M   'P 1'
#
loop_
_entity.id
_entity.type
_entity.pdbx_description
1 polymer ?
#
loop_
_entity_poly.entity_id
_entity_poly.type
_entity_poly.pdbx_seq_one_letter_code
_entity_poly.pdbx_strand_id
1 'polypeptide(L)'
;MKNIFIFLSVFLILIISCNNLSNMEENGLFAKLKTNKGEIIVKLQYELTPLTVSNFVTLSEGTNPYVSENFKNKKFYDGLTFHRVIDDFMIQGGDPTGTGSGGPGYKFKDEFVSSLKHDKAGVLSMANAGPSTNGSQFFITHKETPWLDGKHSVFGSVIKGMEIVNKIISKDTIINISIIREGKSAKNFNAVKTISDYFENMLIEKKKKMDEEKKIISNLTKDFSKTKSGLYYKINKVGGGSKPSIGQTVSVHYKGTLLDKTEFDSSFKRNTPIEFTLGVGQVIPGWDEGIMLLKKGSSATLIIPPELAYGSSGAGGVIPPNATLIFEVELVDIK
;
A
#
# COMPACT_ATOMS: atom_id res chain seq x y z
N MET A 1 -3.90 80.84 15.59
CA MET A 1 -4.32 79.57 16.21
C MET A 1 -5.26 78.80 15.29
N LYS A 2 -4.78 78.29 14.21
CA LYS A 2 -5.52 77.41 13.28
C LYS A 2 -4.44 76.65 12.49
N ASN A 3 -4.02 75.48 12.92
CA ASN A 3 -3.25 74.52 12.11
C ASN A 3 -2.69 73.35 12.97
N ILE A 4 -3.49 72.75 13.90
CA ILE A 4 -3.03 71.61 14.72
C ILE A 4 -4.02 70.39 14.64
N PHE A 5 -5.08 70.46 13.83
CA PHE A 5 -6.11 69.40 13.85
C PHE A 5 -6.16 68.50 12.63
N ILE A 6 -5.18 68.53 11.72
CA ILE A 6 -5.22 67.70 10.47
C ILE A 6 -4.25 66.52 10.49
N PHE A 7 -3.39 66.38 11.50
CA PHE A 7 -2.35 65.26 11.51
C PHE A 7 -2.71 64.03 12.34
N LEU A 8 -3.91 63.99 12.99
CA LEU A 8 -4.30 62.88 13.87
C LEU A 8 -5.26 61.86 13.22
N SER A 9 -5.75 62.07 12.00
CA SER A 9 -6.72 61.16 11.35
C SER A 9 -6.13 60.22 10.30
N VAL A 10 -4.82 60.29 9.98
CA VAL A 10 -4.17 59.45 8.98
C VAL A 10 -3.43 58.25 9.60
N PHE A 11 -3.22 58.23 10.93
CA PHE A 11 -2.47 57.14 11.59
C PHE A 11 -3.35 55.99 12.11
N LEU A 12 -4.68 56.05 11.92
CA LEU A 12 -5.61 55.02 12.45
C LEU A 12 -6.09 54.01 11.37
N ILE A 13 -5.63 54.10 10.12
CA ILE A 13 -6.07 53.21 9.02
C ILE A 13 -5.07 52.14 8.68
N LEU A 14 -3.85 52.10 9.28
CA LEU A 14 -2.80 51.15 8.95
C LEU A 14 -2.66 49.96 9.92
N ILE A 15 -3.56 49.76 10.88
CA ILE A 15 -3.51 48.64 11.84
C ILE A 15 -4.60 47.58 11.60
N ILE A 16 -5.44 47.72 10.56
CA ILE A 16 -6.54 46.75 10.33
C ILE A 16 -6.19 45.68 9.29
N SER A 17 -4.94 45.57 8.84
CA SER A 17 -4.59 44.61 7.79
C SER A 17 -3.79 43.38 8.24
N CYS A 18 -3.57 43.17 9.54
CA CYS A 18 -2.79 42.00 10.02
C CYS A 18 -3.51 41.01 10.93
N ASN A 19 -4.83 41.11 11.11
CA ASN A 19 -5.55 40.24 12.07
C ASN A 19 -6.67 39.36 11.44
N ASN A 20 -6.50 38.86 10.22
CA ASN A 20 -7.47 37.93 9.66
C ASN A 20 -7.05 36.44 9.74
N LEU A 21 -6.07 36.07 10.59
CA LEU A 21 -5.67 34.67 10.81
C LEU A 21 -6.01 34.12 12.20
N SER A 22 -6.67 34.86 13.08
CA SER A 22 -6.84 34.50 14.51
C SER A 22 -8.27 34.27 14.96
N ASN A 23 -9.16 33.77 14.11
CA ASN A 23 -10.48 33.31 14.54
C ASN A 23 -10.84 31.93 13.97
N MET A 24 -9.97 30.94 14.19
CA MET A 24 -10.45 29.57 14.28
C MET A 24 -10.84 29.35 15.74
N GLU A 25 -12.13 29.51 16.04
CA GLU A 25 -12.69 29.34 17.39
C GLU A 25 -12.55 27.91 17.92
N GLU A 26 -11.99 26.99 17.13
CA GLU A 26 -11.94 25.58 17.43
C GLU A 26 -10.49 25.07 17.49
N ASN A 27 -10.16 24.36 18.58
CA ASN A 27 -8.89 23.62 18.69
C ASN A 27 -8.88 22.45 17.71
N GLY A 28 -7.75 22.22 17.04
CA GLY A 28 -7.62 21.11 16.09
C GLY A 28 -6.41 21.20 15.18
N LEU A 29 -6.27 20.21 14.33
CA LEU A 29 -5.30 20.18 13.25
C LEU A 29 -6.02 20.46 11.93
N PHE A 30 -5.51 21.44 11.18
CA PHE A 30 -6.14 21.87 9.95
C PHE A 30 -5.13 21.94 8.81
N ALA A 31 -5.63 21.77 7.60
CA ALA A 31 -4.86 22.03 6.40
C ALA A 31 -5.55 23.12 5.57
N LYS A 32 -4.77 24.14 5.20
CA LYS A 32 -5.18 25.20 4.30
C LYS A 32 -4.60 24.90 2.92
N LEU A 33 -5.45 24.50 1.99
CA LEU A 33 -5.12 24.26 0.59
C LEU A 33 -5.32 25.59 -0.16
N LYS A 34 -4.24 26.20 -0.61
CA LYS A 34 -4.28 27.35 -1.52
C LYS A 34 -4.29 26.84 -2.95
N THR A 35 -5.33 27.14 -3.70
CA THR A 35 -5.49 26.74 -5.10
C THR A 35 -5.54 27.99 -6.00
N ASN A 36 -5.44 27.80 -7.31
CA ASN A 36 -5.67 28.86 -8.28
C ASN A 36 -7.11 29.38 -8.33
N LYS A 37 -8.08 28.69 -7.64
CA LYS A 37 -9.49 29.11 -7.53
C LYS A 37 -9.82 29.76 -6.18
N GLY A 38 -8.93 29.65 -5.19
CA GLY A 38 -9.15 30.18 -3.84
C GLY A 38 -8.61 29.25 -2.75
N GLU A 39 -9.02 29.51 -1.51
CA GLU A 39 -8.56 28.74 -0.35
C GLU A 39 -9.65 27.78 0.15
N ILE A 40 -9.22 26.55 0.48
CA ILE A 40 -10.05 25.52 1.11
C ILE A 40 -9.41 25.21 2.46
N ILE A 41 -10.18 25.22 3.54
CA ILE A 41 -9.71 24.82 4.87
C ILE A 41 -10.40 23.51 5.24
N VAL A 42 -9.61 22.51 5.58
CA VAL A 42 -10.07 21.20 6.03
C VAL A 42 -9.63 20.94 7.46
N LYS A 43 -10.52 20.39 8.29
CA LYS A 43 -10.20 19.86 9.62
C LYS A 43 -9.72 18.42 9.46
N LEU A 44 -8.56 18.09 10.03
CA LEU A 44 -7.95 16.76 9.96
C LEU A 44 -8.29 15.94 11.21
N GLN A 45 -8.62 14.68 11.04
CA GLN A 45 -9.04 13.76 12.11
C GLN A 45 -7.83 12.98 12.69
N TYR A 46 -6.83 13.72 13.16
CA TYR A 46 -5.53 13.16 13.60
C TYR A 46 -5.63 12.22 14.80
N GLU A 47 -6.68 12.30 15.61
CA GLU A 47 -6.91 11.39 16.75
C GLU A 47 -7.53 10.05 16.29
N LEU A 48 -8.34 10.08 15.25
CA LEU A 48 -9.06 8.90 14.74
C LEU A 48 -8.33 8.18 13.61
N THR A 49 -7.63 8.92 12.76
CA THR A 49 -6.85 8.39 11.63
C THR A 49 -5.42 8.93 11.64
N PRO A 50 -4.66 8.65 12.72
CA PRO A 50 -3.35 9.27 12.97
C PRO A 50 -2.33 8.98 11.87
N LEU A 51 -2.29 7.78 11.31
CA LEU A 51 -1.36 7.43 10.24
C LEU A 51 -1.67 8.16 8.94
N THR A 52 -2.94 8.17 8.53
CA THR A 52 -3.39 8.83 7.29
C THR A 52 -3.15 10.34 7.36
N VAL A 53 -3.48 10.94 8.51
CA VAL A 53 -3.20 12.37 8.76
C VAL A 53 -1.69 12.62 8.79
N SER A 54 -0.90 11.75 9.43
CA SER A 54 0.57 11.91 9.46
C SER A 54 1.18 11.84 8.07
N ASN A 55 0.71 10.93 7.23
CA ASN A 55 1.11 10.85 5.84
C ASN A 55 0.84 12.17 5.10
N PHE A 56 -0.40 12.68 5.18
CA PHE A 56 -0.79 13.91 4.50
C PHE A 56 -0.02 15.13 5.04
N VAL A 57 0.15 15.25 6.36
CA VAL A 57 0.88 16.33 7.02
C VAL A 57 2.35 16.33 6.63
N THR A 58 3.03 15.18 6.74
CA THR A 58 4.47 15.09 6.44
C THR A 58 4.77 15.33 4.97
N LEU A 59 3.90 14.90 4.05
CA LEU A 59 4.00 15.22 2.62
C LEU A 59 3.78 16.72 2.38
N SER A 60 2.80 17.35 3.05
CA SER A 60 2.53 18.79 2.93
C SER A 60 3.68 19.64 3.44
N GLU A 61 4.34 19.23 4.52
CA GLU A 61 5.45 19.96 5.16
C GLU A 61 6.82 19.62 4.56
N GLY A 62 6.92 18.58 3.72
CA GLY A 62 8.19 18.11 3.15
C GLY A 62 9.09 17.37 4.16
N THR A 63 8.50 16.84 5.23
CA THR A 63 9.20 16.17 6.34
C THR A 63 9.07 14.65 6.32
N ASN A 64 8.45 14.08 5.29
CA ASN A 64 8.22 12.66 5.19
C ASN A 64 9.54 11.90 4.89
N PRO A 65 10.00 11.00 5.79
CA PRO A 65 11.30 10.33 5.61
C PRO A 65 11.27 9.19 4.59
N TYR A 66 10.09 8.72 4.19
CA TYR A 66 9.90 7.53 3.34
C TYR A 66 9.57 7.88 1.88
N VAL A 67 9.37 9.14 1.59
CA VAL A 67 9.11 9.61 0.23
C VAL A 67 10.30 9.29 -0.68
N SER A 68 10.02 8.96 -1.96
CA SER A 68 11.09 8.68 -2.92
C SER A 68 12.06 9.86 -3.10
N GLU A 69 13.33 9.58 -3.44
CA GLU A 69 14.44 10.53 -3.46
C GLU A 69 14.11 11.85 -4.17
N ASN A 70 13.36 11.79 -5.27
CA ASN A 70 12.99 12.98 -6.06
C ASN A 70 12.13 13.98 -5.28
N PHE A 71 11.49 13.56 -4.19
CA PHE A 71 10.57 14.37 -3.38
C PHE A 71 11.10 14.65 -1.97
N LYS A 72 12.28 14.16 -1.60
CA LYS A 72 12.88 14.42 -0.29
C LYS A 72 13.06 15.92 -0.05
N ASN A 73 12.69 16.35 1.17
CA ASN A 73 12.77 17.74 1.62
C ASN A 73 11.98 18.74 0.74
N LYS A 74 10.99 18.25 0.00
CA LYS A 74 10.10 19.08 -0.80
C LYS A 74 8.68 18.96 -0.25
N LYS A 75 7.94 20.05 -0.26
CA LYS A 75 6.50 20.05 -0.01
C LYS A 75 5.84 19.34 -1.19
N PHE A 76 5.44 18.11 -0.95
CA PHE A 76 5.05 17.16 -2.01
C PHE A 76 3.89 17.65 -2.87
N TYR A 77 2.93 18.35 -2.28
CA TYR A 77 1.70 18.78 -2.95
C TYR A 77 1.83 20.11 -3.70
N ASP A 78 2.90 20.87 -3.48
CA ASP A 78 3.07 22.18 -4.10
C ASP A 78 3.21 22.05 -5.62
N GLY A 79 2.32 22.74 -6.34
CA GLY A 79 2.30 22.72 -7.82
C GLY A 79 1.56 21.53 -8.44
N LEU A 80 1.06 20.57 -7.65
CA LEU A 80 0.29 19.45 -8.17
C LEU A 80 -1.10 19.90 -8.63
N THR A 81 -1.72 19.10 -9.50
CA THR A 81 -3.04 19.41 -10.04
C THR A 81 -4.12 18.47 -9.50
N PHE A 82 -5.35 18.93 -9.58
CA PHE A 82 -6.52 18.07 -9.50
C PHE A 82 -6.66 17.37 -10.85
N HIS A 83 -6.04 16.21 -10.98
CA HIS A 83 -5.94 15.48 -12.25
C HIS A 83 -7.25 14.79 -12.66
N ARG A 84 -8.16 14.57 -11.69
CA ARG A 84 -9.47 13.96 -11.94
C ARG A 84 -10.54 14.73 -11.17
N VAL A 85 -11.48 15.29 -11.90
CA VAL A 85 -12.66 15.99 -11.36
C VAL A 85 -13.90 15.39 -12.02
N ILE A 86 -14.85 14.98 -11.22
CA ILE A 86 -16.15 14.46 -11.70
C ILE A 86 -17.22 15.25 -10.97
N ASP A 87 -18.00 15.99 -11.74
CA ASP A 87 -19.12 16.76 -11.23
C ASP A 87 -20.09 15.89 -10.45
N ASP A 88 -20.68 16.45 -9.40
CA ASP A 88 -21.58 15.74 -8.50
C ASP A 88 -20.97 14.48 -7.82
N PHE A 89 -19.65 14.34 -7.84
CA PHE A 89 -18.97 13.25 -7.18
C PHE A 89 -17.80 13.74 -6.33
N MET A 90 -16.66 14.10 -6.93
CA MET A 90 -15.47 14.52 -6.18
C MET A 90 -14.42 15.23 -7.04
N ILE A 91 -13.51 15.94 -6.37
CA ILE A 91 -12.23 16.39 -6.93
C ILE A 91 -11.11 15.54 -6.35
N GLN A 92 -10.20 15.04 -7.18
CA GLN A 92 -9.07 14.19 -6.80
C GLN A 92 -7.74 14.82 -7.23
N GLY A 93 -6.81 14.91 -6.28
CA GLY A 93 -5.46 15.42 -6.47
C GLY A 93 -4.41 14.58 -5.75
N GLY A 94 -3.16 15.11 -5.67
CA GLY A 94 -2.08 14.48 -4.91
C GLY A 94 -1.27 13.45 -5.71
N ASP A 95 -1.45 13.40 -7.02
CA ASP A 95 -0.63 12.59 -7.93
C ASP A 95 0.48 13.46 -8.54
N PRO A 96 1.77 13.17 -8.27
CA PRO A 96 2.88 13.95 -8.83
C PRO A 96 3.05 13.80 -10.33
N THR A 97 2.44 12.78 -10.94
CA THR A 97 2.48 12.56 -12.40
C THR A 97 1.27 13.14 -13.12
N GLY A 98 0.19 13.42 -12.39
CA GLY A 98 -1.08 13.88 -12.94
C GLY A 98 -1.82 12.85 -13.81
N THR A 99 -1.46 11.57 -13.74
CA THR A 99 -2.01 10.47 -14.56
C THR A 99 -3.00 9.58 -13.80
N GLY A 100 -3.05 9.72 -12.48
CA GLY A 100 -3.79 8.83 -11.56
C GLY A 100 -2.98 7.64 -11.05
N SER A 101 -1.74 7.45 -11.55
CA SER A 101 -0.91 6.28 -11.21
C SER A 101 0.28 6.62 -10.30
N GLY A 102 0.59 7.91 -10.13
CA GLY A 102 1.71 8.36 -9.33
C GLY A 102 1.45 8.37 -7.83
N GLY A 103 2.53 8.50 -7.05
CA GLY A 103 2.46 8.52 -5.61
C GLY A 103 3.80 8.84 -4.95
N PRO A 104 3.89 8.72 -3.62
CA PRO A 104 5.05 9.14 -2.84
C PRO A 104 6.22 8.15 -2.87
N GLY A 105 6.07 6.99 -3.53
CA GLY A 105 7.06 5.92 -3.58
C GLY A 105 6.83 4.79 -2.57
N TYR A 106 5.78 4.86 -1.78
CA TYR A 106 5.37 3.83 -0.82
C TYR A 106 3.85 3.71 -0.77
N LYS A 107 3.39 2.67 -0.09
CA LYS A 107 1.98 2.44 0.24
C LYS A 107 1.83 2.19 1.73
N PHE A 108 0.64 2.51 2.28
CA PHE A 108 0.31 2.25 3.68
C PHE A 108 -1.11 1.73 3.84
N LYS A 109 -1.40 1.14 5.02
CA LYS A 109 -2.67 0.51 5.33
C LYS A 109 -3.83 1.50 5.41
N ASP A 110 -5.04 0.97 5.30
CA ASP A 110 -6.26 1.72 5.54
C ASP A 110 -6.48 1.97 7.03
N GLU A 111 -7.16 3.09 7.34
CA GLU A 111 -7.70 3.41 8.66
C GLU A 111 -9.21 3.66 8.52
N PHE A 112 -10.00 2.60 8.63
CA PHE A 112 -11.45 2.67 8.59
C PHE A 112 -12.01 2.86 9.99
N VAL A 113 -12.71 3.96 10.22
CA VAL A 113 -13.34 4.32 11.50
C VAL A 113 -14.84 4.45 11.28
N SER A 114 -15.63 3.73 12.06
CA SER A 114 -17.09 3.63 11.87
C SER A 114 -17.84 4.96 11.98
N SER A 115 -17.29 5.92 12.72
CA SER A 115 -17.83 7.28 12.85
C SER A 115 -17.41 8.22 11.73
N LEU A 116 -16.43 7.86 10.90
CA LEU A 116 -15.96 8.64 9.77
C LEU A 116 -16.51 8.06 8.47
N LYS A 117 -17.48 8.73 7.90
CA LYS A 117 -18.21 8.29 6.71
C LYS A 117 -18.20 9.32 5.61
N HIS A 118 -18.50 8.87 4.39
CA HIS A 118 -18.71 9.74 3.23
C HIS A 118 -20.19 10.19 3.18
N ASP A 119 -20.67 10.79 4.26
CA ASP A 119 -22.09 11.12 4.49
C ASP A 119 -22.54 12.49 4.03
N LYS A 120 -21.63 13.29 3.47
CA LYS A 120 -21.89 14.68 3.05
C LYS A 120 -20.89 15.17 2.01
N ALA A 121 -21.15 16.37 1.50
CA ALA A 121 -20.18 17.16 0.74
C ALA A 121 -18.97 17.56 1.62
N GLY A 122 -17.79 17.68 1.00
CA GLY A 122 -16.58 18.16 1.65
C GLY A 122 -15.86 17.12 2.50
N VAL A 123 -16.18 15.84 2.39
CA VAL A 123 -15.41 14.78 3.05
C VAL A 123 -14.05 14.63 2.35
N LEU A 124 -12.96 14.69 3.12
CA LEU A 124 -11.59 14.44 2.66
C LEU A 124 -11.21 12.99 2.93
N SER A 125 -10.85 12.26 1.88
CA SER A 125 -10.59 10.84 1.93
C SER A 125 -9.44 10.42 1.01
N MET A 126 -8.79 9.27 1.31
CA MET A 126 -7.68 8.75 0.49
C MET A 126 -8.19 8.04 -0.77
N ALA A 127 -7.60 8.38 -1.89
CA ALA A 127 -7.70 7.55 -3.09
C ALA A 127 -6.73 6.36 -2.98
N ASN A 128 -7.16 5.19 -3.43
CA ASN A 128 -6.38 3.96 -3.44
C ASN A 128 -6.75 3.06 -4.62
N ALA A 129 -5.97 2.02 -4.86
CA ALA A 129 -6.18 0.98 -5.89
C ALA A 129 -6.58 -0.37 -5.27
N GLY A 130 -7.23 -0.36 -4.12
CA GLY A 130 -7.63 -1.51 -3.32
C GLY A 130 -7.06 -1.47 -1.91
N PRO A 131 -7.31 -2.50 -1.09
CA PRO A 131 -6.92 -2.53 0.31
C PRO A 131 -5.43 -2.25 0.55
N SER A 132 -5.12 -1.39 1.52
CA SER A 132 -3.75 -1.06 1.94
C SER A 132 -2.84 -0.51 0.83
N THR A 133 -3.42 0.21 -0.14
CA THR A 133 -2.66 0.85 -1.23
C THR A 133 -2.69 2.38 -1.17
N ASN A 134 -2.97 2.96 0.00
CA ASN A 134 -2.94 4.41 0.17
C ASN A 134 -1.55 4.97 -0.10
N GLY A 135 -1.48 6.13 -0.72
CA GLY A 135 -0.24 6.85 -1.05
C GLY A 135 -0.35 8.34 -0.75
N SER A 136 -0.21 9.18 -1.77
CA SER A 136 -0.38 10.63 -1.65
C SER A 136 -1.71 11.15 -2.21
N GLN A 137 -2.41 10.36 -3.03
CA GLN A 137 -3.63 10.82 -3.67
C GLN A 137 -4.79 10.89 -2.70
N PHE A 138 -5.54 11.99 -2.75
CA PHE A 138 -6.72 12.25 -1.93
C PHE A 138 -7.86 12.80 -2.79
N PHE A 139 -9.07 12.75 -2.27
CA PHE A 139 -10.22 13.39 -2.90
C PHE A 139 -11.09 14.13 -1.87
N ILE A 140 -11.84 15.12 -2.36
CA ILE A 140 -12.85 15.85 -1.61
C ILE A 140 -14.18 15.66 -2.31
N THR A 141 -15.20 15.23 -1.58
CA THR A 141 -16.52 14.91 -2.13
C THR A 141 -17.34 16.16 -2.42
N HIS A 142 -18.16 16.14 -3.50
CA HIS A 142 -19.16 17.15 -3.79
C HIS A 142 -20.51 16.88 -3.10
N LYS A 143 -20.78 15.62 -2.75
CA LYS A 143 -21.98 15.17 -2.03
C LYS A 143 -21.67 13.90 -1.21
N GLU A 144 -22.67 13.32 -0.58
CA GLU A 144 -22.57 12.02 0.07
C GLU A 144 -22.22 10.91 -0.95
N THR A 145 -21.32 10.01 -0.54
CA THR A 145 -20.85 8.89 -1.36
C THR A 145 -20.71 7.61 -0.52
N PRO A 146 -21.81 7.10 0.08
CA PRO A 146 -21.75 6.04 1.10
C PRO A 146 -21.20 4.71 0.59
N TRP A 147 -21.19 4.47 -0.72
CA TRP A 147 -20.58 3.27 -1.32
C TRP A 147 -19.05 3.22 -1.20
N LEU A 148 -18.41 4.30 -0.77
CA LEU A 148 -16.97 4.39 -0.51
C LEU A 148 -16.61 4.04 0.95
N ASP A 149 -17.60 3.95 1.85
CA ASP A 149 -17.39 3.57 3.24
C ASP A 149 -16.74 2.19 3.35
N GLY A 150 -15.72 2.07 4.24
CA GLY A 150 -14.94 0.84 4.39
C GLY A 150 -14.05 0.47 3.22
N LYS A 151 -13.92 1.36 2.21
CA LYS A 151 -13.02 1.19 1.06
C LYS A 151 -11.97 2.29 0.95
N HIS A 152 -12.30 3.48 1.42
CA HIS A 152 -11.42 4.65 1.43
C HIS A 152 -11.35 5.25 2.82
N SER A 153 -10.15 5.61 3.27
CA SER A 153 -9.92 6.16 4.61
C SER A 153 -10.31 7.63 4.66
N VAL A 154 -11.41 7.94 5.33
CA VAL A 154 -11.80 9.31 5.62
C VAL A 154 -10.88 9.86 6.70
N PHE A 155 -10.24 11.02 6.46
CA PHE A 155 -9.29 11.60 7.40
C PHE A 155 -9.49 13.11 7.65
N GLY A 156 -10.56 13.69 7.10
CA GLY A 156 -10.89 15.10 7.33
C GLY A 156 -12.19 15.54 6.67
N SER A 157 -12.51 16.81 6.86
CA SER A 157 -13.67 17.44 6.21
C SER A 157 -13.42 18.94 6.00
N VAL A 158 -13.98 19.46 4.92
CA VAL A 158 -13.95 20.89 4.60
C VAL A 158 -14.78 21.64 5.63
N ILE A 159 -14.20 22.67 6.22
CA ILE A 159 -14.88 23.59 7.16
C ILE A 159 -15.06 24.99 6.57
N LYS A 160 -14.27 25.33 5.51
CA LYS A 160 -14.39 26.59 4.78
C LYS A 160 -13.92 26.39 3.33
N GLY A 161 -14.60 27.04 2.37
CA GLY A 161 -14.20 27.01 0.97
C GLY A 161 -14.88 25.91 0.16
N MET A 162 -16.04 25.40 0.56
CA MET A 162 -16.80 24.42 -0.22
C MET A 162 -17.22 25.00 -1.59
N GLU A 163 -17.47 26.30 -1.66
CA GLU A 163 -17.72 27.01 -2.91
C GLU A 163 -16.50 27.04 -3.85
N ILE A 164 -15.28 26.90 -3.30
CA ILE A 164 -14.04 26.75 -4.08
C ILE A 164 -13.93 25.32 -4.56
N VAL A 165 -14.20 24.29 -3.72
CA VAL A 165 -14.24 22.89 -4.12
C VAL A 165 -15.15 22.72 -5.35
N ASN A 166 -16.33 23.32 -5.33
CA ASN A 166 -17.31 23.25 -6.44
C ASN A 166 -16.89 24.01 -7.71
N LYS A 167 -15.88 24.90 -7.64
CA LYS A 167 -15.35 25.65 -8.79
C LYS A 167 -14.10 24.99 -9.41
N ILE A 168 -13.52 24.01 -8.73
CA ILE A 168 -12.32 23.32 -9.23
C ILE A 168 -12.69 22.45 -10.43
N ILE A 169 -11.91 22.58 -11.48
CA ILE A 169 -11.98 21.75 -12.68
C ILE A 169 -10.67 20.96 -12.87
N SER A 170 -10.70 19.98 -13.74
CA SER A 170 -9.49 19.18 -14.06
C SER A 170 -8.32 20.07 -14.49
N LYS A 171 -7.12 19.79 -13.98
CA LYS A 171 -5.87 20.56 -14.11
C LYS A 171 -5.77 21.86 -13.32
N ASP A 172 -6.77 22.25 -12.54
CA ASP A 172 -6.57 23.29 -11.54
C ASP A 172 -5.47 22.90 -10.55
N THR A 173 -4.73 23.90 -10.06
CA THR A 173 -3.46 23.68 -9.35
C THR A 173 -3.62 23.90 -7.85
N ILE A 174 -3.02 23.02 -7.06
CA ILE A 174 -2.71 23.21 -5.63
C ILE A 174 -1.42 24.06 -5.58
N ILE A 175 -1.54 25.33 -5.22
CA ILE A 175 -0.38 26.22 -5.11
C ILE A 175 0.50 25.79 -3.94
N ASN A 176 -0.11 25.57 -2.77
CA ASN A 176 0.54 24.99 -1.59
C ASN A 176 -0.50 24.46 -0.59
N ILE A 177 -0.02 23.62 0.34
CA ILE A 177 -0.79 23.19 1.50
C ILE A 177 -0.01 23.59 2.76
N SER A 178 -0.68 24.33 3.65
CA SER A 178 -0.13 24.78 4.94
C SER A 178 -0.87 24.09 6.09
N ILE A 179 -0.13 23.53 7.03
CA ILE A 179 -0.69 22.87 8.22
C ILE A 179 -0.80 23.87 9.38
N ILE A 180 -1.97 23.93 9.99
CA ILE A 180 -2.29 24.82 11.10
C ILE A 180 -2.62 23.96 12.32
N ARG A 181 -1.96 24.24 13.45
CA ARG A 181 -2.09 23.50 14.71
C ARG A 181 -2.60 24.43 15.80
N GLU A 182 -3.88 24.28 16.17
CA GLU A 182 -4.53 25.05 17.23
C GLU A 182 -4.81 24.20 18.46
N GLY A 183 -4.46 24.71 19.62
CA GLY A 183 -4.58 24.01 20.91
C GLY A 183 -3.43 23.02 21.19
N LYS A 184 -3.37 22.59 22.45
CA LYS A 184 -2.25 21.78 22.97
C LYS A 184 -2.15 20.41 22.32
N SER A 185 -3.27 19.73 22.08
CA SER A 185 -3.31 18.38 21.48
C SER A 185 -2.75 18.42 20.07
N ALA A 186 -3.23 19.32 19.21
CA ALA A 186 -2.76 19.45 17.83
C ALA A 186 -1.27 19.88 17.73
N LYS A 187 -0.80 20.75 18.64
CA LYS A 187 0.61 21.16 18.72
C LYS A 187 1.52 20.02 19.15
N ASN A 188 1.04 19.09 19.96
CA ASN A 188 1.77 17.91 20.42
C ASN A 188 1.71 16.74 19.43
N PHE A 189 0.84 16.78 18.43
CA PHE A 189 0.76 15.71 17.42
C PHE A 189 2.03 15.65 16.58
N ASN A 190 2.78 14.57 16.73
CA ASN A 190 4.04 14.35 16.02
C ASN A 190 3.82 13.43 14.81
N ALA A 191 3.51 14.04 13.67
CA ALA A 191 3.23 13.31 12.43
C ALA A 191 4.44 12.50 11.94
N VAL A 192 5.66 13.05 12.05
CA VAL A 192 6.88 12.34 11.64
C VAL A 192 7.09 11.09 12.47
N LYS A 193 6.92 11.19 13.79
CA LYS A 193 7.05 10.02 14.68
C LYS A 193 6.00 8.95 14.35
N THR A 194 4.73 9.35 14.17
CA THR A 194 3.64 8.40 13.89
C THR A 194 3.89 7.61 12.61
N ILE A 195 4.31 8.27 11.53
CA ILE A 195 4.59 7.58 10.26
C ILE A 195 5.87 6.72 10.36
N SER A 196 6.89 7.18 11.11
CA SER A 196 8.11 6.41 11.33
C SER A 196 7.85 5.15 12.13
N ASP A 197 7.14 5.26 13.25
CA ASP A 197 6.74 4.11 14.08
C ASP A 197 6.00 3.05 13.23
N TYR A 198 5.11 3.47 12.32
CA TYR A 198 4.40 2.55 11.44
C TYR A 198 5.34 1.75 10.53
N PHE A 199 6.23 2.44 9.79
CA PHE A 199 7.12 1.76 8.84
C PHE A 199 8.19 0.93 9.54
N GLU A 200 8.72 1.40 10.68
CA GLU A 200 9.67 0.64 11.50
C GLU A 200 9.04 -0.64 12.04
N ASN A 201 7.84 -0.57 12.61
CA ASN A 201 7.11 -1.74 13.09
C ASN A 201 6.80 -2.72 11.95
N MET A 202 6.42 -2.24 10.76
CA MET A 202 6.21 -3.08 9.60
C MET A 202 7.49 -3.83 9.18
N LEU A 203 8.66 -3.18 9.25
CA LEU A 203 9.95 -3.81 8.96
C LEU A 203 10.32 -4.86 10.02
N ILE A 204 10.08 -4.56 11.30
CA ILE A 204 10.31 -5.50 12.40
C ILE A 204 9.43 -6.75 12.25
N GLU A 205 8.15 -6.57 11.99
CA GLU A 205 7.23 -7.70 11.77
C GLU A 205 7.61 -8.54 10.56
N LYS A 206 8.00 -7.88 9.44
CA LYS A 206 8.49 -8.58 8.25
C LYS A 206 9.72 -9.41 8.54
N LYS A 207 10.69 -8.84 9.26
CA LYS A 207 11.91 -9.54 9.68
C LYS A 207 11.59 -10.73 10.58
N LYS A 208 10.71 -10.54 11.56
CA LYS A 208 10.27 -11.61 12.47
C LYS A 208 9.64 -12.76 11.70
N LYS A 209 8.73 -12.50 10.76
CA LYS A 209 8.13 -13.53 9.90
C LYS A 209 9.18 -14.27 9.07
N MET A 210 10.13 -13.54 8.46
CA MET A 210 11.21 -14.17 7.70
C MET A 210 12.09 -15.07 8.57
N ASP A 211 12.40 -14.66 9.80
CA ASP A 211 13.23 -15.46 10.71
C ASP A 211 12.46 -16.69 11.23
N GLU A 212 11.16 -16.58 11.47
CA GLU A 212 10.28 -17.70 11.80
C GLU A 212 10.19 -18.70 10.63
N GLU A 213 9.99 -18.24 9.40
CA GLU A 213 9.99 -19.09 8.20
C GLU A 213 11.31 -19.81 8.01
N LYS A 214 12.45 -19.12 8.13
CA LYS A 214 13.77 -19.74 8.08
C LYS A 214 13.93 -20.83 9.12
N LYS A 215 13.46 -20.61 10.35
CA LYS A 215 13.50 -21.59 11.42
C LYS A 215 12.63 -22.82 11.12
N ILE A 216 11.43 -22.61 10.58
CA ILE A 216 10.53 -23.70 10.14
C ILE A 216 11.21 -24.50 9.04
N ILE A 217 11.72 -23.86 7.99
CA ILE A 217 12.42 -24.51 6.88
C ILE A 217 13.63 -25.30 7.40
N SER A 218 14.47 -24.69 8.25
CA SER A 218 15.63 -25.37 8.83
C SER A 218 15.26 -26.63 9.61
N ASN A 219 14.15 -26.59 10.36
CA ASN A 219 13.67 -27.77 11.09
C ASN A 219 13.09 -28.85 10.16
N LEU A 220 12.33 -28.45 9.14
CA LEU A 220 11.73 -29.36 8.16
C LEU A 220 12.79 -30.06 7.29
N THR A 221 13.90 -29.36 7.00
CA THR A 221 14.90 -29.82 6.02
C THR A 221 16.09 -30.57 6.61
N LYS A 222 16.07 -30.92 7.91
CA LYS A 222 17.19 -31.62 8.59
C LYS A 222 17.67 -32.88 7.87
N ASP A 223 16.71 -33.64 7.30
CA ASP A 223 16.97 -34.90 6.59
C ASP A 223 16.79 -34.73 5.08
N PHE A 224 16.83 -33.53 4.55
CA PHE A 224 16.69 -33.24 3.14
C PHE A 224 18.06 -33.00 2.48
N SER A 225 18.18 -33.40 1.25
CA SER A 225 19.27 -32.94 0.38
C SER A 225 18.92 -31.58 -0.19
N LYS A 226 19.95 -30.75 -0.44
CA LYS A 226 19.78 -29.43 -1.05
C LYS A 226 20.56 -29.36 -2.36
N THR A 227 19.92 -28.84 -3.41
CA THR A 227 20.56 -28.58 -4.70
C THR A 227 21.29 -27.24 -4.70
N LYS A 228 22.07 -27.00 -5.77
CA LYS A 228 22.77 -25.68 -5.95
C LYS A 228 21.82 -24.52 -6.17
N SER A 229 20.65 -24.76 -6.75
CA SER A 229 19.61 -23.74 -6.98
C SER A 229 18.86 -23.35 -5.70
N GLY A 230 18.94 -24.18 -4.64
CA GLY A 230 18.25 -23.94 -3.38
C GLY A 230 17.03 -24.85 -3.13
N LEU A 231 16.67 -25.73 -4.06
CA LEU A 231 15.63 -26.73 -3.86
C LEU A 231 16.04 -27.71 -2.75
N TYR A 232 15.15 -27.95 -1.79
CA TYR A 232 15.31 -29.07 -0.85
C TYR A 232 14.42 -30.23 -1.30
N TYR A 233 14.98 -31.47 -1.22
CA TYR A 233 14.24 -32.66 -1.58
C TYR A 233 14.56 -33.82 -0.66
N LYS A 234 13.57 -34.67 -0.44
CA LYS A 234 13.72 -35.95 0.26
C LYS A 234 12.97 -37.03 -0.55
N ILE A 235 13.70 -38.07 -0.97
CA ILE A 235 13.07 -39.21 -1.63
C ILE A 235 12.45 -40.07 -0.54
N ASN A 236 11.12 -40.19 -0.52
CA ASN A 236 10.38 -40.97 0.48
C ASN A 236 10.31 -42.45 0.09
N LYS A 237 10.20 -42.70 -1.23
CA LYS A 237 10.21 -44.06 -1.80
C LYS A 237 11.02 -44.05 -3.10
N VAL A 238 11.93 -44.99 -3.26
CA VAL A 238 12.72 -45.15 -4.48
C VAL A 238 11.98 -46.07 -5.44
N GLY A 239 11.69 -45.59 -6.63
CA GLY A 239 11.09 -46.41 -7.70
C GLY A 239 12.11 -47.29 -8.42
N GLY A 240 11.61 -48.34 -9.05
CA GLY A 240 12.43 -49.30 -9.81
C GLY A 240 12.70 -48.94 -11.29
N GLY A 241 12.01 -47.90 -11.81
CA GLY A 241 12.12 -47.53 -13.21
C GLY A 241 13.32 -46.62 -13.53
N SER A 242 13.38 -46.14 -14.78
CA SER A 242 14.38 -45.17 -15.24
C SER A 242 14.17 -43.77 -14.67
N LYS A 243 15.18 -42.90 -14.73
CA LYS A 243 15.03 -41.47 -14.54
C LYS A 243 14.53 -40.82 -15.83
N PRO A 244 13.69 -39.76 -15.73
CA PRO A 244 13.31 -39.02 -16.90
C PRO A 244 14.44 -38.14 -17.42
N SER A 245 14.36 -37.79 -18.70
CA SER A 245 15.24 -36.84 -19.38
C SER A 245 14.46 -35.59 -19.80
N ILE A 246 15.19 -34.50 -20.03
CA ILE A 246 14.60 -33.26 -20.58
C ILE A 246 13.88 -33.57 -21.90
N GLY A 247 12.70 -33.03 -22.08
CA GLY A 247 11.85 -33.20 -23.26
C GLY A 247 10.92 -34.40 -23.22
N GLN A 248 11.05 -35.31 -22.22
CA GLN A 248 10.09 -36.38 -22.04
C GLN A 248 8.82 -35.91 -21.34
N THR A 249 7.69 -36.49 -21.69
CA THR A 249 6.43 -36.27 -20.97
C THR A 249 6.41 -37.12 -19.72
N VAL A 250 6.14 -36.54 -18.59
CA VAL A 250 6.01 -37.21 -17.29
C VAL A 250 4.60 -37.10 -16.76
N SER A 251 4.16 -38.12 -16.02
CA SER A 251 2.87 -38.15 -15.32
C SER A 251 3.14 -38.14 -13.82
N VAL A 252 2.64 -37.13 -13.10
CA VAL A 252 2.98 -36.86 -11.69
C VAL A 252 1.73 -36.67 -10.87
N HIS A 253 1.57 -37.48 -9.81
CA HIS A 253 0.65 -37.15 -8.73
C HIS A 253 1.32 -36.20 -7.74
N TYR A 254 0.53 -35.28 -7.16
CA TYR A 254 1.06 -34.31 -6.22
C TYR A 254 0.02 -33.79 -5.24
N LYS A 255 0.54 -33.27 -4.13
CA LYS A 255 -0.18 -32.42 -3.17
C LYS A 255 0.71 -31.23 -2.82
N GLY A 256 0.20 -30.02 -3.06
CA GLY A 256 0.89 -28.77 -2.78
C GLY A 256 0.34 -28.09 -1.54
N THR A 257 1.23 -27.72 -0.60
CA THR A 257 0.89 -26.99 0.63
C THR A 257 1.84 -25.80 0.85
N LEU A 258 1.34 -24.80 1.58
CA LEU A 258 2.16 -23.72 2.16
C LEU A 258 2.90 -24.22 3.40
N LEU A 259 3.81 -23.40 3.97
CA LEU A 259 4.54 -23.72 5.22
C LEU A 259 3.62 -23.93 6.42
N ASP A 260 2.46 -23.29 6.46
CA ASP A 260 1.43 -23.44 7.48
C ASP A 260 0.54 -24.68 7.29
N LYS A 261 0.87 -25.53 6.29
CA LYS A 261 0.15 -26.74 5.85
C LYS A 261 -1.18 -26.48 5.14
N THR A 262 -1.50 -25.24 4.81
CA THR A 262 -2.68 -24.92 3.97
C THR A 262 -2.46 -25.55 2.59
N GLU A 263 -3.36 -26.46 2.19
CA GLU A 263 -3.33 -27.09 0.88
C GLU A 263 -3.92 -26.12 -0.16
N PHE A 264 -3.17 -25.86 -1.23
CA PHE A 264 -3.61 -25.02 -2.32
C PHE A 264 -3.98 -25.76 -3.60
N ASP A 265 -3.42 -26.98 -3.80
CA ASP A 265 -3.78 -27.84 -4.93
C ASP A 265 -3.38 -29.31 -4.68
N SER A 266 -4.15 -30.24 -5.28
CA SER A 266 -3.87 -31.67 -5.19
C SER A 266 -4.45 -32.44 -6.37
N SER A 267 -3.61 -33.22 -7.06
CA SER A 267 -4.03 -34.17 -8.09
C SER A 267 -4.72 -35.41 -7.50
N PHE A 268 -4.41 -35.75 -6.25
CA PHE A 268 -5.05 -36.91 -5.57
C PHE A 268 -6.56 -36.69 -5.38
N LYS A 269 -7.00 -35.44 -5.08
CA LYS A 269 -8.42 -35.11 -4.98
C LYS A 269 -9.17 -35.26 -6.31
N ARG A 270 -8.48 -35.08 -7.43
CA ARG A 270 -9.02 -35.24 -8.78
C ARG A 270 -8.85 -36.68 -9.31
N ASN A 271 -8.11 -37.51 -8.58
CA ASN A 271 -7.72 -38.86 -8.97
C ASN A 271 -7.11 -38.94 -10.39
N THR A 272 -6.42 -37.88 -10.80
CA THR A 272 -5.81 -37.77 -12.13
C THR A 272 -4.46 -37.06 -12.00
N PRO A 273 -3.33 -37.71 -12.35
CA PRO A 273 -2.03 -37.08 -12.33
C PRO A 273 -1.97 -35.96 -13.39
N ILE A 274 -1.08 -35.00 -13.17
CA ILE A 274 -0.75 -33.99 -14.19
C ILE A 274 0.28 -34.55 -15.16
N GLU A 275 0.11 -34.27 -16.45
CA GLU A 275 1.10 -34.59 -17.48
C GLU A 275 1.73 -33.30 -18.01
N PHE A 276 3.05 -33.30 -18.15
CA PHE A 276 3.78 -32.16 -18.72
C PHE A 276 5.11 -32.61 -19.30
N THR A 277 5.66 -31.80 -20.22
CA THR A 277 6.99 -32.02 -20.78
C THR A 277 8.04 -31.45 -19.82
N LEU A 278 8.96 -32.33 -19.37
CA LEU A 278 9.93 -31.97 -18.34
C LEU A 278 11.07 -31.10 -18.88
N GLY A 279 11.47 -30.09 -18.11
CA GLY A 279 12.64 -29.24 -18.37
C GLY A 279 12.46 -28.18 -19.44
N VAL A 280 11.20 -27.88 -19.85
CA VAL A 280 10.89 -26.89 -20.88
C VAL A 280 10.09 -25.68 -20.32
N GLY A 281 9.95 -25.58 -19.00
CA GLY A 281 9.29 -24.46 -18.35
C GLY A 281 7.75 -24.48 -18.40
N GLN A 282 7.14 -25.66 -18.58
CA GLN A 282 5.68 -25.82 -18.48
C GLN A 282 5.19 -25.79 -17.03
N VAL A 283 6.08 -26.02 -16.10
CA VAL A 283 5.84 -26.00 -14.65
C VAL A 283 6.85 -25.06 -13.97
N ILE A 284 6.69 -24.81 -12.69
CA ILE A 284 7.66 -24.01 -11.92
C ILE A 284 9.05 -24.65 -11.94
N PRO A 285 10.15 -23.86 -11.93
CA PRO A 285 11.52 -24.38 -12.02
C PRO A 285 11.84 -25.45 -10.98
N GLY A 286 11.33 -25.34 -9.76
CA GLY A 286 11.51 -26.31 -8.71
C GLY A 286 10.91 -27.69 -9.04
N TRP A 287 9.87 -27.74 -9.87
CA TRP A 287 9.31 -29.01 -10.37
C TRP A 287 10.16 -29.61 -11.49
N ASP A 288 10.54 -28.79 -12.49
CA ASP A 288 11.42 -29.25 -13.55
C ASP A 288 12.69 -29.85 -12.98
N GLU A 289 13.31 -29.22 -11.99
CA GLU A 289 14.50 -29.73 -11.31
C GLU A 289 14.20 -30.93 -10.42
N GLY A 290 13.17 -30.87 -9.58
CA GLY A 290 12.89 -31.91 -8.57
C GLY A 290 12.45 -33.23 -9.17
N ILE A 291 11.63 -33.22 -10.24
CA ILE A 291 11.16 -34.44 -10.89
C ILE A 291 12.29 -35.15 -11.65
N MET A 292 13.26 -34.41 -12.21
CA MET A 292 14.46 -35.02 -12.83
C MET A 292 15.31 -35.81 -11.85
N LEU A 293 15.20 -35.60 -10.56
CA LEU A 293 15.94 -36.36 -9.54
C LEU A 293 15.34 -37.76 -9.30
N LEU A 294 14.07 -37.96 -9.68
CA LEU A 294 13.28 -39.15 -9.34
C LEU A 294 13.41 -40.25 -10.42
N LYS A 295 13.24 -41.50 -10.01
CA LYS A 295 12.98 -42.62 -10.91
C LYS A 295 11.46 -42.84 -11.02
N LYS A 296 10.99 -43.41 -12.15
CA LYS A 296 9.59 -43.83 -12.27
C LYS A 296 9.20 -44.75 -11.11
N GLY A 297 8.08 -44.48 -10.47
CA GLY A 297 7.56 -45.11 -9.27
C GLY A 297 8.12 -44.57 -7.95
N SER A 298 8.95 -43.53 -7.98
CA SER A 298 9.43 -42.84 -6.78
C SER A 298 8.40 -41.84 -6.25
N SER A 299 8.38 -41.68 -4.93
CA SER A 299 7.75 -40.52 -4.29
C SER A 299 8.78 -39.66 -3.54
N ALA A 300 8.56 -38.37 -3.48
CA ALA A 300 9.45 -37.43 -2.82
C ALA A 300 8.67 -36.27 -2.20
N THR A 301 9.32 -35.60 -1.25
CA THR A 301 8.88 -34.28 -0.76
C THR A 301 9.88 -33.25 -1.28
N LEU A 302 9.35 -32.20 -1.92
CA LEU A 302 10.10 -31.05 -2.43
C LEU A 302 9.73 -29.83 -1.59
N ILE A 303 10.72 -29.06 -1.11
CA ILE A 303 10.51 -27.75 -0.50
C ILE A 303 11.15 -26.74 -1.44
N ILE A 304 10.29 -25.96 -2.08
CA ILE A 304 10.63 -25.09 -3.22
C ILE A 304 10.63 -23.65 -2.74
N PRO A 305 11.79 -22.96 -2.73
CA PRO A 305 11.85 -21.56 -2.36
C PRO A 305 11.14 -20.67 -3.41
N PRO A 306 10.74 -19.45 -3.06
CA PRO A 306 9.97 -18.57 -3.93
C PRO A 306 10.60 -18.36 -5.31
N GLU A 307 11.93 -18.28 -5.39
CA GLU A 307 12.68 -18.04 -6.63
C GLU A 307 12.56 -19.19 -7.64
N LEU A 308 12.25 -20.39 -7.15
CA LEU A 308 12.00 -21.58 -7.96
C LEU A 308 10.50 -21.90 -8.09
N ALA A 309 9.63 -21.00 -7.63
CA ALA A 309 8.18 -21.11 -7.64
C ALA A 309 7.53 -19.88 -8.30
N TYR A 310 6.69 -19.13 -7.59
CA TYR A 310 5.90 -18.01 -8.13
C TYR A 310 6.45 -16.63 -7.75
N GLY A 311 7.59 -16.56 -7.06
CA GLY A 311 8.31 -15.33 -6.74
C GLY A 311 7.48 -14.29 -5.98
N SER A 312 7.77 -13.03 -6.26
CA SER A 312 7.12 -11.89 -5.62
C SER A 312 5.67 -11.64 -6.08
N SER A 313 5.21 -12.33 -7.11
CA SER A 313 3.85 -12.16 -7.63
C SER A 313 2.84 -13.08 -6.95
N GLY A 314 3.28 -14.25 -6.43
CA GLY A 314 2.35 -15.29 -5.98
C GLY A 314 1.53 -15.85 -7.14
N ALA A 315 0.46 -16.59 -6.86
CA ALA A 315 -0.41 -17.15 -7.89
C ALA A 315 -1.86 -17.29 -7.43
N GLY A 316 -2.79 -16.91 -8.32
CA GLY A 316 -4.21 -17.23 -8.24
C GLY A 316 -4.95 -16.74 -6.98
N GLY A 317 -4.39 -15.80 -6.24
CA GLY A 317 -4.94 -15.36 -4.95
C GLY A 317 -4.86 -16.41 -3.83
N VAL A 318 -4.32 -17.60 -4.13
CA VAL A 318 -4.20 -18.72 -3.18
C VAL A 318 -2.76 -18.87 -2.69
N ILE A 319 -1.77 -18.61 -3.55
CA ILE A 319 -0.35 -18.63 -3.20
C ILE A 319 0.12 -17.20 -2.96
N PRO A 320 0.50 -16.85 -1.73
CA PRO A 320 0.97 -15.50 -1.40
C PRO A 320 2.28 -15.13 -2.12
N PRO A 321 2.57 -13.82 -2.29
CA PRO A 321 3.89 -13.36 -2.69
C PRO A 321 5.01 -13.92 -1.81
N ASN A 322 6.11 -14.35 -2.43
CA ASN A 322 7.31 -14.89 -1.79
C ASN A 322 7.05 -16.15 -0.92
N ALA A 323 6.04 -16.95 -1.26
CA ALA A 323 5.73 -18.17 -0.52
C ALA A 323 6.72 -19.30 -0.86
N THR A 324 7.24 -19.95 0.17
CA THR A 324 7.90 -21.26 0.06
C THR A 324 6.83 -22.33 -0.04
N LEU A 325 6.95 -23.23 -1.02
CA LEU A 325 5.98 -24.28 -1.29
C LEU A 325 6.51 -25.65 -0.88
N ILE A 326 5.65 -26.49 -0.37
CA ILE A 326 5.93 -27.90 -0.06
C ILE A 326 5.09 -28.77 -1.00
N PHE A 327 5.73 -29.64 -1.75
CA PHE A 327 5.05 -30.60 -2.60
C PHE A 327 5.41 -32.04 -2.19
N GLU A 328 4.40 -32.84 -1.95
CA GLU A 328 4.51 -34.28 -1.98
C GLU A 328 4.25 -34.74 -3.42
N VAL A 329 5.18 -35.39 -4.05
CA VAL A 329 5.09 -35.80 -5.46
C VAL A 329 5.30 -37.29 -5.64
N GLU A 330 4.64 -37.88 -6.63
CA GLU A 330 4.85 -39.25 -7.08
C GLU A 330 5.01 -39.29 -8.61
N LEU A 331 6.18 -39.74 -9.09
CA LEU A 331 6.41 -39.90 -10.52
C LEU A 331 5.82 -41.22 -10.98
N VAL A 332 4.62 -41.14 -11.57
CA VAL A 332 3.83 -42.30 -11.96
C VAL A 332 4.35 -42.93 -13.26
N ASP A 333 4.59 -42.08 -14.28
CA ASP A 333 5.00 -42.57 -15.61
C ASP A 333 5.95 -41.61 -16.33
N ILE A 334 6.66 -42.14 -17.31
CA ILE A 334 7.57 -41.46 -18.25
C ILE A 334 7.21 -41.95 -19.64
N LYS A 335 6.84 -41.04 -20.54
CA LYS A 335 6.44 -41.29 -21.92
C LYS A 335 7.46 -40.78 -22.92
#